data_4b86eae4f3aba05f39a6ce31f9962bfc
#
_entry.id   4b86eae4f3aba05f39a6ce31f9962bfc
#
_cell.length_a   1.000
_cell.length_b   1.000
_cell.length_c   1.000
_cell.angle_alpha   90.00
_cell.angle_beta   90.00
_cell.angle_gamma   90.00
#
_symmetry.space_group_name_H-M   'P 1'
#
loop_
_entity.id
_entity.type
_entity.pdbx_description
1 polymer ?
#
loop_
_entity_poly.entity_id
_entity_poly.type
_entity_poly.pdbx_seq_one_letter_code
_entity_poly.pdbx_strand_id
1 'polypeptide(L)'
;QLLLGATMRHQHAGLAIWDFPLAHGQVWPATDEASVATYNENRYELQKSLHAANQLLDAQGNPKTFLASGHEILSWHVWLQMLHRLGAVATLALVVAFAVKARRRLGHAHAFTKAGYVLLAMVVAQAGMGIWTILSNKAADVATGHVVLGAACLALSSLLLLAAKRCVFVG
;
A
#
# COMPACT_ATOMS: atom_id res chain seq x y z
N GLN A 1 -9.49 2.67 0.11
CA GLN A 1 -8.06 2.29 0.11
C GLN A 1 -7.32 2.86 -1.10
N LEU A 2 -7.85 2.70 -2.31
CA LEU A 2 -7.23 3.26 -3.52
C LEU A 2 -7.14 4.78 -3.50
N LEU A 3 -8.18 5.48 -3.00
CA LEU A 3 -8.14 6.95 -2.86
C LEU A 3 -7.02 7.39 -1.91
N LEU A 4 -6.87 6.71 -0.76
CA LEU A 4 -5.75 7.00 0.16
C LEU A 4 -4.40 6.79 -0.52
N GLY A 5 -4.23 5.69 -1.28
CA GLY A 5 -3.00 5.43 -2.03
C GLY A 5 -2.72 6.47 -3.13
N ALA A 6 -3.75 6.90 -3.86
CA ALA A 6 -3.65 7.96 -4.86
C ALA A 6 -3.25 9.31 -4.23
N THR A 7 -3.87 9.66 -3.10
CA THR A 7 -3.53 10.86 -2.33
C THR A 7 -2.08 10.81 -1.84
N MET A 8 -1.64 9.67 -1.28
CA MET A 8 -0.24 9.48 -0.87
C MET A 8 0.74 9.67 -2.02
N ARG A 9 0.40 9.16 -3.22
CA ARG A 9 1.24 9.33 -4.41
C ARG A 9 1.30 10.79 -4.85
N HIS A 10 0.16 11.46 -4.89
CA HIS A 10 0.06 12.85 -5.32
C HIS A 10 0.79 13.80 -4.36
N GLN A 11 0.70 13.52 -3.08
CA GLN A 11 1.32 14.34 -2.03
C GLN A 11 2.76 13.92 -1.69
N HIS A 12 3.35 13.01 -2.45
CA HIS A 12 4.70 12.47 -2.21
C HIS A 12 4.88 11.86 -0.81
N ALA A 13 3.79 11.52 -0.11
CA ALA A 13 3.78 11.00 1.25
C ALA A 13 4.13 9.49 1.35
N GLY A 14 4.37 8.82 0.23
CA GLY A 14 4.58 7.36 0.19
C GLY A 14 5.79 6.86 0.98
N LEU A 15 6.74 7.73 1.30
CA LEU A 15 7.90 7.44 2.15
C LEU A 15 7.98 8.36 3.37
N ALA A 16 6.85 8.89 3.83
CA ALA A 16 6.81 9.58 5.12
C ALA A 16 7.18 8.64 6.27
N ILE A 17 6.91 7.34 6.12
CA ILE A 17 7.36 6.26 6.99
C ILE A 17 8.06 5.23 6.11
N TRP A 18 9.36 5.01 6.29
CA TRP A 18 10.21 4.16 5.44
C TRP A 18 10.54 2.80 6.05
N ASP A 19 10.04 2.50 7.23
CA ASP A 19 10.22 1.23 7.92
C ASP A 19 8.91 0.40 7.95
N PHE A 20 9.08 -0.90 8.11
CA PHE A 20 8.00 -1.87 8.26
C PHE A 20 8.54 -3.08 9.07
N PRO A 21 7.76 -3.66 10.00
CA PRO A 21 6.35 -3.40 10.29
C PRO A 21 6.07 -2.15 11.16
N LEU A 22 7.12 -1.60 11.75
CA LEU A 22 7.02 -0.41 12.59
C LEU A 22 6.85 0.86 11.75
N ALA A 23 6.68 1.98 12.44
CA ALA A 23 6.60 3.31 11.88
C ALA A 23 7.54 4.21 12.70
N HIS A 24 8.68 4.59 12.12
CA HIS A 24 9.77 5.28 12.82
C HIS A 24 10.19 4.56 14.10
N GLY A 25 10.30 3.21 14.02
CA GLY A 25 10.65 2.36 15.16
C GLY A 25 9.54 2.16 16.20
N GLN A 26 8.35 2.71 15.99
CA GLN A 26 7.20 2.64 16.92
C GLN A 26 6.02 1.93 16.27
N VAL A 27 5.10 1.40 17.09
CA VAL A 27 3.83 0.85 16.60
C VAL A 27 2.93 1.97 16.07
N TRP A 28 2.95 3.12 16.76
CA TRP A 28 2.24 4.33 16.36
C TRP A 28 3.19 5.52 16.50
N PRO A 29 3.57 6.18 15.41
CA PRO A 29 4.54 7.27 15.43
C PRO A 29 3.92 8.53 16.04
N ALA A 30 4.73 9.28 16.78
CA ALA A 30 4.36 10.61 17.21
C ALA A 30 4.26 11.57 16.01
N THR A 31 3.41 12.59 16.12
CA THR A 31 3.14 13.53 15.03
C THR A 31 3.27 15.00 15.47
N ASP A 32 3.89 15.22 16.62
CA ASP A 32 4.27 16.54 17.08
C ASP A 32 5.43 17.11 16.25
N GLU A 33 5.63 18.40 16.32
CA GLU A 33 6.61 19.13 15.50
C GLU A 33 8.05 18.63 15.73
N ALA A 34 8.43 18.34 16.97
CA ALA A 34 9.78 17.87 17.29
C ALA A 34 10.03 16.47 16.72
N SER A 35 9.05 15.56 16.81
CA SER A 35 9.14 14.22 16.22
C SER A 35 9.22 14.28 14.70
N VAL A 36 8.41 15.12 14.06
CA VAL A 36 8.43 15.29 12.59
C VAL A 36 9.74 15.91 12.12
N ALA A 37 10.32 16.86 12.85
CA ALA A 37 11.65 17.39 12.55
C ALA A 37 12.71 16.29 12.61
N THR A 38 12.69 15.43 13.63
CA THR A 38 13.58 14.26 13.75
C THR A 38 13.39 13.29 12.59
N TYR A 39 12.16 13.05 12.12
CA TYR A 39 11.92 12.18 10.95
C TYR A 39 12.52 12.78 9.68
N ASN A 40 12.43 14.10 9.48
CA ASN A 40 13.04 14.78 8.34
C ASN A 40 14.56 14.67 8.37
N GLU A 41 15.18 14.85 9.52
CA GLU A 41 16.64 14.70 9.70
C GLU A 41 17.09 13.27 9.41
N ASN A 42 16.45 12.28 10.03
CA ASN A 42 16.74 10.86 9.80
C ASN A 42 16.58 10.46 8.33
N ARG A 43 15.55 10.99 7.67
CA ARG A 43 15.33 10.76 6.24
C ARG A 43 16.45 11.37 5.39
N TYR A 44 16.89 12.56 5.72
CA TYR A 44 18.01 13.21 5.03
C TYR A 44 19.28 12.37 5.14
N GLU A 45 19.63 11.89 6.33
CA GLU A 45 20.80 11.04 6.54
C GLU A 45 20.68 9.69 5.83
N LEU A 46 19.50 9.07 5.84
CA LEU A 46 19.22 7.85 5.08
C LEU A 46 19.44 8.08 3.57
N GLN A 47 18.94 9.17 3.03
CA GLN A 47 19.09 9.49 1.62
C GLN A 47 20.57 9.74 1.25
N LYS A 48 21.29 10.42 2.11
CA LYS A 48 22.72 10.67 1.95
C LYS A 48 23.53 9.37 1.95
N SER A 49 23.22 8.44 2.85
CA SER A 49 23.86 7.12 2.90
C SER A 49 23.56 6.27 1.66
N LEU A 50 22.32 6.27 1.19
CA LEU A 50 21.93 5.56 -0.03
C LEU A 50 22.58 6.16 -1.29
N HIS A 51 22.76 7.47 -1.34
CA HIS A 51 23.45 8.13 -2.43
C HIS A 51 24.94 7.77 -2.42
N ALA A 52 25.60 7.80 -1.27
CA ALA A 52 26.99 7.39 -1.11
C ALA A 52 27.22 5.91 -1.49
N ALA A 53 26.24 5.05 -1.26
CA ALA A 53 26.27 3.64 -1.65
C ALA A 53 25.86 3.38 -3.12
N ASN A 54 25.70 4.40 -3.95
CA ASN A 54 25.22 4.32 -5.34
C ASN A 54 23.86 3.60 -5.51
N GLN A 55 23.08 3.51 -4.45
CA GLN A 55 21.77 2.84 -4.48
C GLN A 55 20.64 3.73 -5.02
N LEU A 56 20.92 5.00 -5.27
CA LEU A 56 19.98 5.99 -5.82
C LEU A 56 20.22 6.29 -7.31
N LEU A 57 20.95 5.43 -8.01
CA LEU A 57 21.11 5.53 -9.46
C LEU A 57 19.98 4.79 -10.17
N ASP A 58 19.55 5.32 -11.31
CA ASP A 58 18.67 4.61 -12.23
C ASP A 58 19.46 3.56 -13.04
N ALA A 59 18.76 2.81 -13.93
CA ALA A 59 19.40 1.81 -14.78
C ALA A 59 20.42 2.41 -15.76
N GLN A 60 20.38 3.73 -15.97
CA GLN A 60 21.29 4.50 -16.84
C GLN A 60 22.45 5.13 -16.05
N GLY A 61 22.51 4.91 -14.72
CA GLY A 61 23.56 5.46 -13.86
C GLY A 61 23.37 6.93 -13.44
N ASN A 62 22.21 7.52 -13.72
CA ASN A 62 21.90 8.87 -13.29
C ASN A 62 21.37 8.88 -11.85
N PRO A 63 21.67 9.90 -11.04
CA PRO A 63 21.10 10.05 -9.71
C PRO A 63 19.57 10.06 -9.80
N LYS A 64 18.91 9.11 -9.15
CA LYS A 64 17.47 9.20 -8.96
C LYS A 64 17.18 10.47 -8.18
N THR A 65 16.41 11.39 -8.76
CA THR A 65 16.11 12.72 -8.24
C THR A 65 15.25 12.72 -6.97
N PHE A 66 15.45 11.73 -6.14
CA PHE A 66 14.71 11.56 -4.89
C PHE A 66 15.02 12.67 -3.87
N LEU A 67 16.27 13.17 -3.88
CA LEU A 67 16.70 14.32 -3.06
C LEU A 67 16.18 15.66 -3.61
N ALA A 68 15.95 15.74 -4.93
CA ALA A 68 15.52 16.98 -5.57
C ALA A 68 14.05 17.34 -5.28
N SER A 69 13.26 16.44 -4.72
CA SER A 69 11.84 16.72 -4.48
C SER A 69 11.58 17.59 -3.26
N GLY A 70 12.60 17.96 -2.45
CA GLY A 70 12.48 18.94 -1.36
C GLY A 70 11.25 18.83 -0.43
N HIS A 71 10.54 17.72 -0.49
CA HIS A 71 9.26 17.56 0.20
C HIS A 71 9.54 17.11 1.62
N GLU A 72 9.40 18.04 2.53
CA GLU A 72 9.43 17.75 3.96
C GLU A 72 8.28 16.84 4.35
N ILE A 73 8.56 15.95 5.29
CA ILE A 73 7.52 15.17 5.95
C ILE A 73 6.74 16.13 6.84
N LEU A 74 5.43 16.12 6.69
CA LEU A 74 4.50 16.85 7.53
C LEU A 74 3.72 15.86 8.39
N SER A 75 3.20 16.29 9.53
CA SER A 75 2.40 15.45 10.44
C SER A 75 1.28 14.70 9.71
N TRP A 76 0.57 15.38 8.81
CA TRP A 76 -0.52 14.76 8.07
C TRP A 76 -0.07 13.70 7.04
N HIS A 77 1.18 13.74 6.54
CA HIS A 77 1.75 12.69 5.70
C HIS A 77 1.90 11.38 6.50
N VAL A 78 2.34 11.49 7.76
CA VAL A 78 2.45 10.35 8.69
C VAL A 78 1.05 9.76 8.94
N TRP A 79 0.06 10.62 9.26
CA TRP A 79 -1.33 10.20 9.43
C TRP A 79 -1.90 9.51 8.19
N LEU A 80 -1.69 10.09 7.02
CA LEU A 80 -2.19 9.54 5.75
C LEU A 80 -1.64 8.14 5.50
N GLN A 81 -0.34 7.93 5.76
CA GLN A 81 0.29 6.63 5.60
C GLN A 81 -0.19 5.61 6.64
N MET A 82 -0.39 6.02 7.89
CA MET A 82 -0.97 5.16 8.93
C MET A 82 -2.41 4.77 8.60
N LEU A 83 -3.23 5.70 8.15
CA LEU A 83 -4.60 5.42 7.68
C LEU A 83 -4.61 4.45 6.50
N HIS A 84 -3.66 4.60 5.58
CA HIS A 84 -3.50 3.65 4.47
C HIS A 84 -3.13 2.25 4.96
N ARG A 85 -2.21 2.11 5.93
CA ARG A 85 -1.86 0.82 6.55
C ARG A 85 -3.06 0.18 7.25
N LEU A 86 -3.80 0.95 8.06
CA LEU A 86 -5.02 0.48 8.72
C LEU A 86 -6.09 0.06 7.72
N GLY A 87 -6.27 0.86 6.66
CA GLY A 87 -7.20 0.53 5.57
C GLY A 87 -6.83 -0.77 4.84
N ALA A 88 -5.53 -1.06 4.69
CA ALA A 88 -5.07 -2.32 4.12
C ALA A 88 -5.43 -3.52 5.02
N VAL A 89 -5.22 -3.40 6.33
CA VAL A 89 -5.60 -4.44 7.31
C VAL A 89 -7.12 -4.65 7.29
N ALA A 90 -7.91 -3.58 7.31
CA ALA A 90 -9.37 -3.66 7.25
C ALA A 90 -9.84 -4.32 5.93
N THR A 91 -9.25 -3.96 4.80
CA THR A 91 -9.56 -4.57 3.50
C THR A 91 -9.25 -6.07 3.50
N LEU A 92 -8.09 -6.46 4.01
CA LEU A 92 -7.72 -7.87 4.12
C LEU A 92 -8.72 -8.63 5.01
N ALA A 93 -9.06 -8.10 6.17
CA ALA A 93 -10.03 -8.71 7.08
C ALA A 93 -11.41 -8.91 6.42
N LEU A 94 -11.90 -7.92 5.66
CA LEU A 94 -13.16 -8.00 4.94
C LEU A 94 -13.13 -9.06 3.83
N VAL A 95 -12.02 -9.16 3.08
CA VAL A 95 -11.87 -10.16 2.01
C VAL A 95 -11.77 -11.57 2.60
N VAL A 96 -11.05 -11.75 3.72
CA VAL A 96 -11.01 -13.03 4.45
C VAL A 96 -12.42 -13.41 4.92
N ALA A 97 -13.15 -12.48 5.54
CA ALA A 97 -14.52 -12.73 6.00
C ALA A 97 -15.45 -13.11 4.84
N PHE A 98 -15.31 -12.44 3.69
CA PHE A 98 -16.06 -12.78 2.48
C PHE A 98 -15.73 -14.19 1.99
N ALA A 99 -14.44 -14.54 1.85
CA ALA A 99 -14.02 -15.85 1.37
C ALA A 99 -14.50 -17.00 2.30
N VAL A 100 -14.37 -16.80 3.62
CA VAL A 100 -14.86 -17.75 4.62
C VAL A 100 -16.37 -17.91 4.56
N LYS A 101 -17.11 -16.81 4.47
CA LYS A 101 -18.58 -16.82 4.40
C LYS A 101 -19.07 -17.49 3.10
N ALA A 102 -18.45 -17.17 1.96
CA ALA A 102 -18.76 -17.80 0.68
C ALA A 102 -18.52 -19.31 0.75
N ARG A 103 -17.35 -19.74 1.26
CA ARG A 103 -17.06 -21.16 1.44
C ARG A 103 -18.08 -21.89 2.30
N ARG A 104 -18.46 -21.30 3.45
CA ARG A 104 -19.42 -21.91 4.40
C ARG A 104 -20.82 -22.00 3.84
N ARG A 105 -21.25 -21.02 3.03
CA ARG A 105 -22.61 -20.93 2.52
C ARG A 105 -22.81 -21.64 1.18
N LEU A 106 -21.83 -21.61 0.30
CA LEU A 106 -21.93 -22.02 -1.09
C LEU A 106 -21.09 -23.29 -1.41
N GLY A 107 -20.19 -23.69 -0.49
CA GLY A 107 -19.26 -24.78 -0.71
C GLY A 107 -18.05 -24.42 -1.55
N HIS A 108 -17.09 -25.35 -1.65
CA HIS A 108 -15.78 -25.12 -2.31
C HIS A 108 -15.87 -24.95 -3.83
N ALA A 109 -16.80 -25.69 -4.47
CA ALA A 109 -16.88 -25.73 -5.92
C ALA A 109 -17.53 -24.49 -6.53
N HIS A 110 -18.23 -23.70 -5.73
CA HIS A 110 -19.00 -22.55 -6.20
C HIS A 110 -18.12 -21.42 -6.74
N ALA A 111 -18.54 -20.80 -7.84
CA ALA A 111 -17.79 -19.74 -8.53
C ALA A 111 -17.43 -18.56 -7.61
N PHE A 112 -18.35 -18.09 -6.77
CA PHE A 112 -18.10 -17.03 -5.79
C PHE A 112 -17.03 -17.40 -4.76
N THR A 113 -16.97 -18.67 -4.34
CA THR A 113 -15.94 -19.14 -3.40
C THR A 113 -14.56 -19.13 -4.08
N LYS A 114 -14.47 -19.62 -5.31
CA LYS A 114 -13.21 -19.60 -6.08
C LYS A 114 -12.75 -18.17 -6.34
N ALA A 115 -13.65 -17.29 -6.76
CA ALA A 115 -13.34 -15.89 -6.98
C ALA A 115 -12.94 -15.15 -5.68
N GLY A 116 -13.52 -15.52 -4.55
CA GLY A 116 -13.12 -15.04 -3.23
C GLY A 116 -11.67 -15.43 -2.86
N TYR A 117 -11.25 -16.64 -3.19
CA TYR A 117 -9.85 -17.06 -2.99
C TYR A 117 -8.89 -16.33 -3.93
N VAL A 118 -9.27 -16.11 -5.19
CA VAL A 118 -8.48 -15.32 -6.13
C VAL A 118 -8.32 -13.89 -5.60
N LEU A 119 -9.42 -13.26 -5.17
CA LEU A 119 -9.37 -11.92 -4.60
C LEU A 119 -8.50 -11.86 -3.34
N LEU A 120 -8.58 -12.86 -2.46
CA LEU A 120 -7.75 -12.94 -1.26
C LEU A 120 -6.26 -13.04 -1.63
N ALA A 121 -5.90 -13.91 -2.58
CA ALA A 121 -4.52 -14.03 -3.06
C ALA A 121 -4.02 -12.69 -3.65
N MET A 122 -4.84 -12.01 -4.45
CA MET A 122 -4.51 -10.70 -5.01
C MET A 122 -4.31 -9.64 -3.91
N VAL A 123 -5.15 -9.61 -2.89
CA VAL A 123 -5.02 -8.64 -1.77
C VAL A 123 -3.78 -8.92 -0.93
N VAL A 124 -3.42 -10.19 -0.72
CA VAL A 124 -2.17 -10.56 -0.04
C VAL A 124 -0.95 -10.13 -0.88
N ALA A 125 -0.96 -10.41 -2.18
CA ALA A 125 0.08 -9.94 -3.09
C ALA A 125 0.18 -8.40 -3.12
N GLN A 126 -0.96 -7.72 -3.11
CA GLN A 126 -1.05 -6.26 -3.04
C GLN A 126 -0.39 -5.71 -1.76
N ALA A 127 -0.65 -6.33 -0.61
CA ALA A 127 -0.02 -5.96 0.66
C ALA A 127 1.51 -6.17 0.60
N GLY A 128 1.95 -7.31 0.05
CA GLY A 128 3.37 -7.61 -0.16
C GLY A 128 4.07 -6.59 -1.05
N MET A 129 3.44 -6.21 -2.17
CA MET A 129 3.97 -5.16 -3.05
C MET A 129 4.01 -3.79 -2.38
N GLY A 130 3.03 -3.46 -1.53
CA GLY A 130 3.03 -2.23 -0.74
C GLY A 130 4.21 -2.18 0.23
N ILE A 131 4.47 -3.28 0.95
CA ILE A 131 5.65 -3.41 1.81
C ILE A 131 6.95 -3.28 0.99
N TRP A 132 7.02 -3.99 -0.13
CA TRP A 132 8.20 -3.92 -1.01
C TRP A 132 8.43 -2.51 -1.57
N THR A 133 7.38 -1.77 -1.89
CA THR A 133 7.50 -0.36 -2.31
C THR A 133 8.21 0.49 -1.25
N ILE A 134 7.93 0.26 0.03
CA ILE A 134 8.62 0.95 1.14
C ILE A 134 10.08 0.48 1.21
N LEU A 135 10.32 -0.83 1.30
CA LEU A 135 11.65 -1.40 1.49
C LEU A 135 12.59 -1.19 0.30
N SER A 136 12.06 -1.06 -0.91
CA SER A 136 12.82 -0.72 -2.13
C SER A 136 13.06 0.77 -2.33
N ASN A 137 12.77 1.58 -1.32
CA ASN A 137 12.85 3.04 -1.41
C ASN A 137 12.05 3.59 -2.62
N LYS A 138 10.85 3.05 -2.84
CA LYS A 138 9.91 3.44 -3.89
C LYS A 138 10.43 3.20 -5.31
N ALA A 139 11.02 2.03 -5.57
CA ALA A 139 11.36 1.63 -6.93
C ALA A 139 10.13 1.78 -7.87
N ALA A 140 10.32 2.45 -9.00
CA ALA A 140 9.21 2.92 -9.84
C ALA A 140 8.38 1.78 -10.44
N ASP A 141 9.03 0.68 -10.81
CA ASP A 141 8.42 -0.54 -11.32
C ASP A 141 7.54 -1.22 -10.25
N VAL A 142 8.07 -1.37 -9.03
CA VAL A 142 7.34 -1.95 -7.89
C VAL A 142 6.13 -1.09 -7.54
N ALA A 143 6.31 0.24 -7.45
CA ALA A 143 5.22 1.16 -7.14
C ALA A 143 4.13 1.15 -8.24
N THR A 144 4.52 1.02 -9.51
CA THR A 144 3.60 0.90 -10.63
C THR A 144 2.84 -0.43 -10.58
N GLY A 145 3.54 -1.55 -10.36
CA GLY A 145 2.93 -2.86 -10.19
C GLY A 145 1.92 -2.89 -9.04
N HIS A 146 2.25 -2.26 -7.91
CA HIS A 146 1.33 -2.12 -6.78
C HIS A 146 0.03 -1.39 -7.18
N VAL A 147 0.10 -0.31 -7.96
CA VAL A 147 -1.08 0.42 -8.44
C VAL A 147 -1.91 -0.42 -9.40
N VAL A 148 -1.27 -1.11 -10.35
CA VAL A 148 -1.96 -1.97 -11.33
C VAL A 148 -2.70 -3.12 -10.65
N LEU A 149 -2.04 -3.79 -9.71
CA LEU A 149 -2.65 -4.89 -8.96
C LEU A 149 -3.83 -4.38 -8.09
N GLY A 150 -3.70 -3.17 -7.51
CA GLY A 150 -4.80 -2.54 -6.76
C GLY A 150 -6.02 -2.25 -7.63
N ALA A 151 -5.80 -1.76 -8.85
CA ALA A 151 -6.88 -1.54 -9.82
C ALA A 151 -7.57 -2.87 -10.22
N ALA A 152 -6.79 -3.94 -10.42
CA ALA A 152 -7.32 -5.27 -10.69
C ALA A 152 -8.16 -5.83 -9.51
N CYS A 153 -7.72 -5.62 -8.27
CA CYS A 153 -8.52 -5.97 -7.08
C CYS A 153 -9.86 -5.23 -7.05
N LEU A 154 -9.87 -3.93 -7.36
CA LEU A 154 -11.10 -3.15 -7.45
C LEU A 154 -12.03 -3.66 -8.54
N ALA A 155 -11.50 -3.93 -9.73
CA ALA A 155 -12.27 -4.46 -10.85
C ALA A 155 -12.93 -5.80 -10.50
N LEU A 156 -12.17 -6.75 -9.96
CA LEU A 156 -12.69 -8.05 -9.54
C LEU A 156 -13.76 -7.90 -8.44
N SER A 157 -13.51 -7.06 -7.44
CA SER A 157 -14.49 -6.80 -6.37
C SER A 157 -15.79 -6.22 -6.90
N SER A 158 -15.71 -5.30 -7.86
CA SER A 158 -16.87 -4.68 -8.51
C SER A 158 -17.67 -5.70 -9.33
N LEU A 159 -16.97 -6.55 -10.09
CA LEU A 159 -17.61 -7.64 -10.85
C LEU A 159 -18.33 -8.64 -9.94
N LEU A 160 -17.72 -9.02 -8.83
CA LEU A 160 -18.34 -9.91 -7.84
C LEU A 160 -19.59 -9.28 -7.22
N LEU A 161 -19.55 -7.98 -6.92
CA LEU A 161 -20.71 -7.26 -6.40
C LEU A 161 -21.86 -7.21 -7.42
N LEU A 162 -21.56 -6.92 -8.68
CA LEU A 162 -22.56 -6.87 -9.75
C LEU A 162 -23.17 -8.26 -10.01
N ALA A 163 -22.35 -9.31 -10.03
CA ALA A 163 -22.82 -10.68 -10.18
C ALA A 163 -23.71 -11.10 -9.01
N ALA A 164 -23.34 -10.77 -7.77
CA ALA A 164 -24.15 -11.04 -6.59
C ALA A 164 -25.53 -10.35 -6.65
N LYS A 165 -25.57 -9.08 -7.07
CA LYS A 165 -26.84 -8.35 -7.25
C LYS A 165 -27.74 -9.03 -8.28
N ARG A 166 -27.20 -9.45 -9.42
CA ARG A 166 -27.99 -10.14 -10.46
C ARG A 166 -28.61 -11.44 -9.94
N CYS A 167 -27.87 -12.23 -9.16
CA CYS A 167 -28.42 -13.47 -8.58
C CYS A 167 -29.59 -13.23 -7.60
N VAL A 168 -29.60 -12.06 -6.93
CA VAL A 168 -30.69 -11.70 -5.98
C VAL A 168 -31.96 -11.19 -6.71
N PHE A 169 -31.82 -10.55 -7.88
CA PHE A 169 -32.94 -9.97 -8.61
C PHE A 169 -33.61 -10.95 -9.62
N VAL A 170 -32.98 -12.08 -9.92
CA VAL A 170 -33.48 -13.06 -10.91
C VAL A 170 -34.04 -14.33 -10.24
N GLY A 171 -33.89 -14.48 -8.94
CA GLY A 171 -34.47 -15.55 -8.11
C GLY A 171 -35.59 -15.01 -7.23
#